data_8c08d04ad6f08f6a2901d4bcb0a06523
#
_entry.id   8c08d04ad6f08f6a2901d4bcb0a06523
#
_cell.length_a   1.000
_cell.length_b   1.000
_cell.length_c   1.000
_cell.angle_alpha   90.00
_cell.angle_beta   90.00
_cell.angle_gamma   90.00
#
_symmetry.space_group_name_H-M   'P 1'
#
loop_
_entity.id
_entity.type
_entity.pdbx_description
1 polymer ?
#
loop_
_entity_poly.entity_id
_entity_poly.type
_entity_poly.pdbx_seq_one_letter_code
_entity_poly.pdbx_strand_id
1 'polypeptide(L)'
;DGAVKYAFLNLLATTFLLIAIALLYGMTGTLSMADLAGKVAALPDDAPIETIALLFLLSLGMKAALFPLHFWLPAAYHTPIPAVSAIFAALLTKVGVYSLIRVFMLVFPDSVEIARDVMVWVAVATMIVGALGALAETDIRRVISFTVVSGVGVMIGGLAIGSEAALLGSTFYIIHSIIVSAALFMAAGMIARAGGGTRIADLAGLYKGSPFLAVAFLLCGLSLAGVPPLAGFWPKVYLVQAGLEAGAFGVVAGILVSGFLTLMLIGRIFALVFWRSAPEGSPAAASDGGAMMKGALGALTVLTFVVGAYAAPVSSLSGRAAAELLAPGPYIAVVLGRSEQAATRAPEVRP
;
A
#
# COMPACT_ATOMS: atom_id res chain seq x y z
N ASP A 1 19.45 14.23 -6.08
CA ASP A 1 19.40 13.53 -4.80
C ASP A 1 18.35 12.41 -4.81
N GLY A 2 17.08 12.65 -5.14
CA GLY A 2 16.02 11.63 -5.16
C GLY A 2 16.27 10.46 -6.11
N ALA A 3 16.76 10.73 -7.33
CA ALA A 3 17.08 9.69 -8.30
C ALA A 3 18.21 8.75 -7.82
N VAL A 4 19.23 9.31 -7.14
CA VAL A 4 20.34 8.52 -6.59
C VAL A 4 19.85 7.61 -5.46
N LYS A 5 19.05 8.14 -4.52
CA LYS A 5 18.44 7.35 -3.44
C LYS A 5 17.55 6.23 -3.99
N TYR A 6 16.74 6.54 -5.00
CA TYR A 6 15.90 5.57 -5.68
C TYR A 6 16.74 4.45 -6.33
N ALA A 7 17.73 4.81 -7.15
CA ALA A 7 18.55 3.85 -7.86
C ALA A 7 19.33 2.95 -6.89
N PHE A 8 20.01 3.56 -5.90
CA PHE A 8 20.81 2.82 -4.92
C PHE A 8 19.99 1.81 -4.12
N LEU A 9 18.87 2.25 -3.53
CA LEU A 9 18.04 1.36 -2.70
C LEU A 9 17.35 0.29 -3.52
N ASN A 10 16.90 0.60 -4.74
CA ASN A 10 16.29 -0.42 -5.59
C ASN A 10 17.30 -1.44 -6.14
N LEU A 11 18.53 -1.04 -6.43
CA LEU A 11 19.61 -1.98 -6.78
C LEU A 11 19.94 -2.89 -5.59
N LEU A 12 20.10 -2.31 -4.40
CA LEU A 12 20.37 -3.07 -3.18
C LEU A 12 19.23 -4.06 -2.88
N ALA A 13 17.96 -3.61 -2.99
CA ALA A 13 16.79 -4.47 -2.85
C ALA A 13 16.81 -5.63 -3.85
N THR A 14 17.18 -5.36 -5.11
CA THR A 14 17.26 -6.40 -6.14
C THR A 14 18.38 -7.39 -5.85
N THR A 15 19.53 -6.92 -5.36
CA THR A 15 20.64 -7.78 -4.95
C THR A 15 20.22 -8.73 -3.83
N PHE A 16 19.57 -8.21 -2.77
CA PHE A 16 19.06 -9.06 -1.69
C PHE A 16 17.99 -10.04 -2.17
N LEU A 17 17.13 -9.62 -3.09
CA LEU A 17 16.14 -10.52 -3.67
C LEU A 17 16.79 -11.68 -4.43
N LEU A 18 17.81 -11.39 -5.24
CA LEU A 18 18.55 -12.42 -5.97
C LEU A 18 19.29 -13.37 -5.03
N ILE A 19 19.87 -12.85 -3.94
CA ILE A 19 20.51 -13.70 -2.91
C ILE A 19 19.45 -14.61 -2.26
N ALA A 20 18.31 -14.07 -1.86
CA ALA A 20 17.24 -14.86 -1.25
C ALA A 20 16.71 -15.97 -2.17
N ILE A 21 16.50 -15.64 -3.46
CA ILE A 21 16.10 -16.60 -4.48
C ILE A 21 17.17 -17.67 -4.69
N ALA A 22 18.44 -17.29 -4.76
CA ALA A 22 19.55 -18.23 -4.98
C ALA A 22 19.70 -19.20 -3.79
N LEU A 23 19.58 -18.72 -2.55
CA LEU A 23 19.62 -19.56 -1.35
C LEU A 23 18.45 -20.53 -1.33
N LEU A 24 17.24 -20.05 -1.61
CA LEU A 24 16.03 -20.89 -1.68
C LEU A 24 16.16 -21.94 -2.79
N TYR A 25 16.66 -21.56 -3.96
CA TYR A 25 16.92 -22.49 -5.06
C TYR A 25 17.99 -23.54 -4.70
N GLY A 26 19.06 -23.13 -4.02
CA GLY A 26 20.11 -24.06 -3.56
C GLY A 26 19.59 -25.16 -2.63
N MET A 27 18.54 -24.85 -1.84
CA MET A 27 17.93 -25.81 -0.92
C MET A 27 16.83 -26.66 -1.58
N THR A 28 16.08 -26.11 -2.53
CA THR A 28 14.87 -26.75 -3.09
C THR A 28 15.06 -27.27 -4.51
N GLY A 29 16.03 -26.75 -5.26
CA GLY A 29 16.30 -27.10 -6.66
C GLY A 29 15.22 -26.62 -7.63
N THR A 30 14.35 -25.70 -7.23
CA THR A 30 13.24 -25.21 -8.08
C THR A 30 13.02 -23.71 -7.93
N LEU A 31 12.49 -23.07 -8.98
CA LEU A 31 11.99 -21.69 -8.97
C LEU A 31 10.46 -21.62 -9.18
N SER A 32 9.81 -22.74 -9.40
CA SER A 32 8.35 -22.79 -9.51
C SER A 32 7.72 -22.54 -8.15
N MET A 33 6.94 -21.49 -8.01
CA MET A 33 6.30 -21.16 -6.74
C MET A 33 5.34 -22.27 -6.25
N ALA A 34 4.69 -22.99 -7.17
CA ALA A 34 3.82 -24.12 -6.84
C ALA A 34 4.61 -25.33 -6.29
N ASP A 35 5.81 -25.58 -6.82
CA ASP A 35 6.69 -26.66 -6.36
C ASP A 35 7.41 -26.27 -5.06
N LEU A 36 7.78 -24.99 -4.93
CA LEU A 36 8.39 -24.43 -3.71
C LEU A 36 7.50 -24.63 -2.49
N ALA A 37 6.19 -24.44 -2.60
CA ALA A 37 5.25 -24.60 -1.49
C ALA A 37 5.36 -26.00 -0.85
N GLY A 38 5.42 -27.05 -1.66
CA GLY A 38 5.60 -28.42 -1.14
C GLY A 38 7.02 -28.73 -0.67
N LYS A 39 8.03 -28.21 -1.35
CA LYS A 39 9.43 -28.50 -1.04
C LYS A 39 9.90 -27.78 0.23
N VAL A 40 9.47 -26.53 0.44
CA VAL A 40 9.80 -25.78 1.67
C VAL A 40 9.17 -26.47 2.88
N ALA A 41 7.92 -26.91 2.79
CA ALA A 41 7.26 -27.66 3.87
C ALA A 41 7.92 -29.03 4.16
N ALA A 42 8.70 -29.59 3.23
CA ALA A 42 9.41 -30.84 3.39
C ALA A 42 10.87 -30.68 3.86
N LEU A 43 11.35 -29.47 4.06
CA LEU A 43 12.71 -29.21 4.54
C LEU A 43 12.83 -29.60 6.03
N PRO A 44 14.05 -29.98 6.47
CA PRO A 44 14.32 -30.25 7.89
C PRO A 44 14.09 -29.00 8.75
N ASP A 45 13.74 -29.19 10.04
CA ASP A 45 13.47 -28.10 10.99
C ASP A 45 14.68 -27.20 11.26
N ASP A 46 15.90 -27.70 11.04
CA ASP A 46 17.15 -26.93 11.17
C ASP A 46 17.52 -26.12 9.92
N ALA A 47 16.71 -26.21 8.86
CA ALA A 47 16.94 -25.43 7.65
C ALA A 47 16.79 -23.92 7.91
N PRO A 48 17.65 -23.05 7.35
CA PRO A 48 17.64 -21.61 7.64
C PRO A 48 16.52 -20.86 6.91
N ILE A 49 15.29 -21.39 6.95
CA ILE A 49 14.11 -20.85 6.26
C ILE A 49 13.73 -19.47 6.79
N GLU A 50 13.79 -19.26 8.11
CA GLU A 50 13.56 -17.95 8.74
C GLU A 50 14.49 -16.87 8.18
N THR A 51 15.77 -17.18 8.03
CA THR A 51 16.77 -16.24 7.48
C THR A 51 16.43 -15.88 6.03
N ILE A 52 16.03 -16.88 5.23
CA ILE A 52 15.64 -16.66 3.83
C ILE A 52 14.35 -15.83 3.76
N ALA A 53 13.36 -16.12 4.59
CA ALA A 53 12.12 -15.36 4.68
C ALA A 53 12.37 -13.89 5.09
N LEU A 54 13.27 -13.65 6.05
CA LEU A 54 13.69 -12.30 6.44
C LEU A 54 14.41 -11.56 5.31
N LEU A 55 15.21 -12.25 4.48
CA LEU A 55 15.81 -11.66 3.27
C LEU A 55 14.75 -11.27 2.23
N PHE A 56 13.72 -12.12 2.03
CA PHE A 56 12.57 -11.76 1.19
C PHE A 56 11.82 -10.56 1.78
N LEU A 57 11.56 -10.54 3.08
CA LEU A 57 10.90 -9.42 3.76
C LEU A 57 11.71 -8.13 3.60
N LEU A 58 13.02 -8.18 3.80
CA LEU A 58 13.92 -7.04 3.62
C LEU A 58 13.87 -6.53 2.18
N SER A 59 14.12 -7.40 1.20
CA SER A 59 14.25 -7.01 -0.20
C SER A 59 12.93 -6.48 -0.79
N LEU A 60 11.83 -7.19 -0.60
CA LEU A 60 10.51 -6.78 -1.07
C LEU A 60 9.95 -5.62 -0.25
N GLY A 61 10.28 -5.55 1.06
CA GLY A 61 9.97 -4.44 1.94
C GLY A 61 10.65 -3.14 1.52
N MET A 62 11.91 -3.19 1.07
CA MET A 62 12.57 -2.03 0.44
C MET A 62 11.84 -1.56 -0.80
N LYS A 63 11.38 -2.46 -1.66
CA LYS A 63 10.60 -2.13 -2.86
C LYS A 63 9.20 -1.58 -2.52
N ALA A 64 8.58 -2.07 -1.46
CA ALA A 64 7.31 -1.57 -0.95
C ALA A 64 7.43 -0.25 -0.18
N ALA A 65 8.65 0.19 0.16
CA ALA A 65 8.95 1.33 1.01
C ALA A 65 8.49 1.15 2.47
N LEU A 66 8.80 0.01 3.07
CA LEU A 66 8.59 -0.24 4.51
C LEU A 66 9.63 0.49 5.36
N PHE A 67 9.24 0.85 6.59
CA PHE A 67 10.17 1.35 7.60
C PHE A 67 11.25 0.28 7.94
N PRO A 68 12.51 0.67 8.12
CA PRO A 68 13.07 2.02 8.06
C PRO A 68 13.49 2.49 6.66
N LEU A 69 13.31 1.69 5.62
CA LEU A 69 13.87 1.89 4.27
C LEU A 69 12.93 2.66 3.31
N HIS A 70 11.93 3.36 3.84
CA HIS A 70 10.91 4.08 3.08
C HIS A 70 11.36 5.42 2.48
N PHE A 71 12.48 5.99 2.93
CA PHE A 71 12.90 7.38 2.64
C PHE A 71 13.18 7.68 1.17
N TRP A 72 13.40 6.66 0.33
CA TRP A 72 13.57 6.85 -1.10
C TRP A 72 12.28 7.31 -1.79
N LEU A 73 11.12 6.88 -1.28
CA LEU A 73 9.82 7.15 -1.91
C LEU A 73 9.46 8.65 -1.86
N PRO A 74 9.44 9.34 -0.69
CA PRO A 74 9.20 10.78 -0.65
C PRO A 74 10.27 11.59 -1.38
N ALA A 75 11.52 11.10 -1.43
CA ALA A 75 12.60 11.75 -2.14
C ALA A 75 12.50 11.65 -3.68
N ALA A 76 11.86 10.59 -4.19
CA ALA A 76 11.77 10.32 -5.62
C ALA A 76 10.43 10.78 -6.23
N TYR A 77 9.29 10.56 -5.54
CA TYR A 77 7.96 10.73 -6.14
C TYR A 77 7.50 12.19 -6.31
N HIS A 78 8.11 13.14 -5.61
CA HIS A 78 7.78 14.55 -5.76
C HIS A 78 8.43 15.22 -6.98
N THR A 79 9.43 14.58 -7.59
CA THR A 79 10.24 15.20 -8.68
C THR A 79 9.65 15.05 -10.09
N PRO A 80 9.05 13.90 -10.49
CA PRO A 80 8.52 13.73 -11.84
C PRO A 80 7.28 14.61 -12.11
N ILE A 81 6.85 14.62 -13.38
CA ILE A 81 5.56 15.24 -13.74
C ILE A 81 4.41 14.51 -13.03
N PRO A 82 3.31 15.19 -12.69
CA PRO A 82 2.23 14.63 -11.87
C PRO A 82 1.66 13.31 -12.37
N ALA A 83 1.52 13.12 -13.68
CA ALA A 83 1.00 11.88 -14.26
C ALA A 83 1.94 10.68 -14.00
N VAL A 84 3.25 10.87 -14.10
CA VAL A 84 4.24 9.82 -13.81
C VAL A 84 4.26 9.49 -12.33
N SER A 85 4.24 10.52 -11.46
CA SER A 85 4.16 10.32 -10.00
C SER A 85 2.87 9.59 -9.61
N ALA A 86 1.74 9.89 -10.25
CA ALA A 86 0.47 9.22 -10.01
C ALA A 86 0.54 7.71 -10.34
N ILE A 87 1.13 7.33 -11.48
CA ILE A 87 1.31 5.93 -11.87
C ILE A 87 2.26 5.22 -10.90
N PHE A 88 3.39 5.84 -10.55
CA PHE A 88 4.35 5.24 -9.62
C PHE A 88 3.75 5.03 -8.24
N ALA A 89 3.03 6.02 -7.71
CA ALA A 89 2.36 5.91 -6.43
C ALA A 89 1.21 4.88 -6.44
N ALA A 90 0.52 4.77 -7.56
CA ALA A 90 -0.56 3.79 -7.72
C ALA A 90 -0.05 2.35 -7.74
N LEU A 91 1.03 2.06 -8.47
CA LEU A 91 1.39 0.68 -8.82
C LEU A 91 2.69 0.20 -8.19
N LEU A 92 3.76 1.01 -8.18
CA LEU A 92 5.11 0.50 -7.91
C LEU A 92 5.24 -0.13 -6.52
N THR A 93 4.78 0.54 -5.47
CA THR A 93 4.83 0.00 -4.10
C THR A 93 3.90 -1.20 -3.91
N LYS A 94 2.77 -1.23 -4.64
CA LYS A 94 1.79 -2.33 -4.55
C LYS A 94 2.30 -3.63 -5.14
N VAL A 95 3.20 -3.57 -6.13
CA VAL A 95 3.91 -4.76 -6.61
C VAL A 95 4.76 -5.37 -5.50
N GLY A 96 5.47 -4.54 -4.71
CA GLY A 96 6.24 -5.02 -3.56
C GLY A 96 5.34 -5.66 -2.49
N VAL A 97 4.22 -5.02 -2.16
CA VAL A 97 3.23 -5.56 -1.21
C VAL A 97 2.61 -6.86 -1.73
N TYR A 98 2.17 -6.90 -2.98
CA TYR A 98 1.63 -8.11 -3.60
C TYR A 98 2.64 -9.27 -3.56
N SER A 99 3.90 -8.98 -3.90
CA SER A 99 4.97 -9.99 -3.85
C SER A 99 5.18 -10.53 -2.44
N LEU A 100 5.14 -9.67 -1.42
CA LEU A 100 5.20 -10.09 -0.01
C LEU A 100 4.02 -11.00 0.34
N ILE A 101 2.79 -10.59 0.04
CA ILE A 101 1.60 -11.41 0.28
C ILE A 101 1.75 -12.77 -0.41
N ARG A 102 2.15 -12.78 -1.69
CA ARG A 102 2.27 -14.00 -2.47
C ARG A 102 3.34 -14.94 -1.93
N VAL A 103 4.51 -14.41 -1.58
CA VAL A 103 5.63 -15.21 -1.07
C VAL A 103 5.32 -15.77 0.33
N PHE A 104 4.82 -14.93 1.25
CA PHE A 104 4.56 -15.36 2.61
C PHE A 104 3.33 -16.28 2.75
N MET A 105 2.31 -16.12 1.92
CA MET A 105 1.14 -16.99 1.97
C MET A 105 1.32 -18.31 1.20
N LEU A 106 2.18 -18.36 0.20
CA LEU A 106 2.35 -19.55 -0.63
C LEU A 106 3.61 -20.35 -0.31
N VAL A 107 4.75 -19.66 -0.07
CA VAL A 107 6.05 -20.32 0.08
C VAL A 107 6.40 -20.52 1.56
N PHE A 108 6.00 -19.58 2.44
CA PHE A 108 6.32 -19.58 3.85
C PHE A 108 5.07 -19.50 4.76
N PRO A 109 4.04 -20.36 4.61
CA PRO A 109 2.79 -20.21 5.37
C PRO A 109 2.95 -20.41 6.88
N ASP A 110 3.74 -21.39 7.31
CA ASP A 110 3.78 -21.87 8.71
C ASP A 110 5.15 -21.75 9.39
N SER A 111 6.22 -21.47 8.65
CA SER A 111 7.60 -21.66 9.14
C SER A 111 8.29 -20.34 9.55
N VAL A 112 7.55 -19.26 9.81
CA VAL A 112 8.15 -17.91 9.88
C VAL A 112 7.57 -17.03 10.99
N GLU A 113 7.55 -17.54 12.23
CA GLU A 113 7.06 -16.78 13.39
C GLU A 113 7.84 -15.48 13.60
N ILE A 114 9.18 -15.54 13.56
CA ILE A 114 10.05 -14.35 13.73
C ILE A 114 9.78 -13.33 12.62
N ALA A 115 9.65 -13.77 11.36
CA ALA A 115 9.35 -12.87 10.24
C ALA A 115 7.96 -12.23 10.39
N ARG A 116 6.98 -12.94 10.95
CA ARG A 116 5.63 -12.41 11.23
C ARG A 116 5.67 -11.35 12.32
N ASP A 117 6.38 -11.58 13.41
CA ASP A 117 6.56 -10.59 14.48
C ASP A 117 7.27 -9.33 13.96
N VAL A 118 8.33 -9.50 13.18
CA VAL A 118 9.01 -8.38 12.51
C VAL A 118 8.05 -7.62 11.60
N MET A 119 7.19 -8.32 10.83
CA MET A 119 6.19 -7.66 9.99
C MET A 119 5.18 -6.83 10.78
N VAL A 120 4.73 -7.28 11.96
CA VAL A 120 3.84 -6.51 12.85
C VAL A 120 4.49 -5.18 13.23
N TRP A 121 5.71 -5.23 13.76
CA TRP A 121 6.44 -4.03 14.19
C TRP A 121 6.73 -3.08 13.03
N VAL A 122 7.21 -3.62 11.90
CA VAL A 122 7.51 -2.84 10.70
C VAL A 122 6.24 -2.22 10.13
N ALA A 123 5.11 -2.93 10.11
CA ALA A 123 3.84 -2.41 9.64
C ALA A 123 3.37 -1.22 10.50
N VAL A 124 3.35 -1.37 11.82
CA VAL A 124 2.95 -0.30 12.75
C VAL A 124 3.89 0.90 12.62
N ALA A 125 5.20 0.67 12.63
CA ALA A 125 6.19 1.74 12.45
C ALA A 125 5.99 2.47 11.11
N THR A 126 5.73 1.73 10.01
CA THR A 126 5.47 2.30 8.68
C THR A 126 4.21 3.16 8.66
N MET A 127 3.11 2.71 9.30
CA MET A 127 1.87 3.48 9.43
C MET A 127 2.12 4.81 10.13
N ILE A 128 2.76 4.76 11.30
CA ILE A 128 2.94 5.94 12.15
C ILE A 128 3.98 6.91 11.58
N VAL A 129 5.15 6.41 11.17
CA VAL A 129 6.21 7.25 10.59
C VAL A 129 5.74 7.87 9.27
N GLY A 130 4.99 7.13 8.45
CA GLY A 130 4.38 7.67 7.24
C GLY A 130 3.38 8.79 7.53
N ALA A 131 2.49 8.61 8.51
CA ALA A 131 1.50 9.63 8.87
C ALA A 131 2.15 10.87 9.52
N LEU A 132 3.10 10.69 10.43
CA LEU A 132 3.84 11.79 11.07
C LEU A 132 4.73 12.50 10.06
N GLY A 133 5.42 11.79 9.16
CA GLY A 133 6.20 12.35 8.09
C GLY A 133 5.37 13.24 7.16
N ALA A 134 4.14 12.79 6.83
CA ALA A 134 3.21 13.60 6.05
C ALA A 134 2.79 14.89 6.76
N LEU A 135 2.60 14.86 8.08
CA LEU A 135 2.27 16.06 8.88
C LEU A 135 3.45 17.03 9.01
N ALA A 136 4.67 16.52 9.03
CA ALA A 136 5.89 17.32 9.17
C ALA A 136 6.32 18.01 7.86
N GLU A 137 5.92 17.48 6.70
CA GLU A 137 6.32 18.00 5.40
C GLU A 137 5.58 19.29 5.02
N THR A 138 6.26 20.10 4.23
CA THR A 138 5.75 21.40 3.75
C THR A 138 5.46 21.44 2.26
N ASP A 139 5.99 20.48 1.49
CA ASP A 139 5.74 20.31 0.05
C ASP A 139 4.56 19.34 -0.15
N ILE A 140 3.52 19.77 -0.86
CA ILE A 140 2.28 18.98 -1.03
C ILE A 140 2.52 17.62 -1.69
N ARG A 141 3.46 17.52 -2.64
CA ARG A 141 3.77 16.25 -3.32
C ARG A 141 4.50 15.29 -2.38
N ARG A 142 5.40 15.81 -1.54
CA ARG A 142 6.10 15.02 -0.52
C ARG A 142 5.13 14.56 0.57
N VAL A 143 4.20 15.43 0.98
CA VAL A 143 3.11 15.07 1.89
C VAL A 143 2.35 13.85 1.37
N ILE A 144 1.87 13.90 0.11
CA ILE A 144 1.16 12.77 -0.49
C ILE A 144 2.05 11.53 -0.60
N SER A 145 3.35 11.70 -0.87
CA SER A 145 4.29 10.56 -0.88
C SER A 145 4.36 9.84 0.48
N PHE A 146 4.40 10.57 1.58
CA PHE A 146 4.39 9.99 2.93
C PHE A 146 3.06 9.30 3.27
N THR A 147 1.93 9.77 2.74
CA THR A 147 0.65 9.06 2.92
C THR A 147 0.64 7.70 2.21
N VAL A 148 1.35 7.56 1.07
CA VAL A 148 1.55 6.26 0.42
C VAL A 148 2.34 5.31 1.31
N VAL A 149 3.41 5.79 1.96
CA VAL A 149 4.19 4.99 2.94
C VAL A 149 3.28 4.50 4.06
N SER A 150 2.49 5.39 4.67
CA SER A 150 1.54 5.00 5.73
C SER A 150 0.56 3.92 5.26
N GLY A 151 0.01 4.06 4.04
CA GLY A 151 -0.88 3.07 3.44
C GLY A 151 -0.24 1.70 3.21
N VAL A 152 1.05 1.65 2.87
CA VAL A 152 1.79 0.38 2.76
C VAL A 152 1.83 -0.34 4.11
N GLY A 153 2.04 0.40 5.21
CA GLY A 153 1.97 -0.17 6.55
C GLY A 153 0.63 -0.84 6.85
N VAL A 154 -0.50 -0.23 6.43
CA VAL A 154 -1.84 -0.83 6.60
C VAL A 154 -1.95 -2.17 5.86
N MET A 155 -1.45 -2.24 4.62
CA MET A 155 -1.49 -3.49 3.82
C MET A 155 -0.67 -4.60 4.47
N ILE A 156 0.54 -4.28 4.95
CA ILE A 156 1.42 -5.26 5.59
C ILE A 156 0.91 -5.66 6.98
N GLY A 157 0.20 -4.78 7.67
CA GLY A 157 -0.49 -5.13 8.93
C GLY A 157 -1.49 -6.27 8.74
N GLY A 158 -2.26 -6.28 7.65
CA GLY A 158 -3.16 -7.38 7.33
C GLY A 158 -2.43 -8.67 6.92
N LEU A 159 -1.29 -8.58 6.20
CA LEU A 159 -0.43 -9.73 5.92
C LEU A 159 0.12 -10.33 7.22
N ALA A 160 0.56 -9.50 8.16
CA ALA A 160 1.09 -9.94 9.45
C ALA A 160 0.04 -10.66 10.33
N ILE A 161 -1.24 -10.24 10.26
CA ILE A 161 -2.36 -10.95 10.90
C ILE A 161 -2.60 -12.30 10.23
N GLY A 162 -2.58 -12.37 8.89
CA GLY A 162 -2.63 -13.59 8.09
C GLY A 162 -3.97 -14.31 8.04
N SER A 163 -5.03 -13.81 8.71
CA SER A 163 -6.38 -14.39 8.61
C SER A 163 -7.06 -14.05 7.28
N GLU A 164 -8.09 -14.83 6.89
CA GLU A 164 -8.84 -14.59 5.64
C GLU A 164 -9.42 -13.17 5.62
N ALA A 165 -10.04 -12.72 6.70
CA ALA A 165 -10.59 -11.38 6.82
C ALA A 165 -9.50 -10.29 6.73
N ALA A 166 -8.31 -10.54 7.27
CA ALA A 166 -7.18 -9.61 7.18
C ALA A 166 -6.61 -9.54 5.76
N LEU A 167 -6.48 -10.67 5.07
CA LEU A 167 -6.03 -10.72 3.68
C LEU A 167 -7.06 -10.10 2.73
N LEU A 168 -8.37 -10.31 2.97
CA LEU A 168 -9.45 -9.60 2.29
C LEU A 168 -9.29 -8.09 2.47
N GLY A 169 -9.12 -7.62 3.70
CA GLY A 169 -8.92 -6.21 4.02
C GLY A 169 -7.67 -5.63 3.33
N SER A 170 -6.52 -6.36 3.35
CA SER A 170 -5.31 -5.94 2.66
C SER A 170 -5.48 -5.85 1.15
N THR A 171 -6.08 -6.84 0.53
CA THR A 171 -6.31 -6.89 -0.92
C THR A 171 -7.26 -5.78 -1.36
N PHE A 172 -8.34 -5.55 -0.60
CA PHE A 172 -9.23 -4.41 -0.86
C PHE A 172 -8.49 -3.07 -0.68
N TYR A 173 -7.63 -2.95 0.36
CA TYR A 173 -6.85 -1.73 0.56
C TYR A 173 -5.86 -1.47 -0.56
N ILE A 174 -5.28 -2.50 -1.18
CA ILE A 174 -4.45 -2.36 -2.38
C ILE A 174 -5.25 -1.71 -3.50
N ILE A 175 -6.44 -2.21 -3.82
CA ILE A 175 -7.32 -1.68 -4.87
C ILE A 175 -7.69 -0.21 -4.57
N HIS A 176 -8.18 0.06 -3.35
CA HIS A 176 -8.47 1.41 -2.88
C HIS A 176 -7.27 2.35 -3.02
N SER A 177 -6.09 1.92 -2.55
CA SER A 177 -4.87 2.72 -2.54
C SER A 177 -4.37 3.05 -3.95
N ILE A 178 -4.54 2.15 -4.93
CA ILE A 178 -4.22 2.43 -6.35
C ILE A 178 -5.02 3.64 -6.83
N ILE A 179 -6.33 3.63 -6.64
CA ILE A 179 -7.25 4.67 -7.09
C ILE A 179 -6.93 6.01 -6.41
N VAL A 180 -6.86 5.99 -5.06
CA VAL A 180 -6.72 7.21 -4.27
C VAL A 180 -5.33 7.83 -4.38
N SER A 181 -4.26 7.02 -4.42
CA SER A 181 -2.91 7.54 -4.59
C SER A 181 -2.75 8.24 -5.95
N ALA A 182 -3.27 7.63 -7.03
CA ALA A 182 -3.28 8.25 -8.35
C ALA A 182 -4.03 9.60 -8.33
N ALA A 183 -5.24 9.62 -7.76
CA ALA A 183 -6.06 10.82 -7.67
C ALA A 183 -5.37 11.95 -6.88
N LEU A 184 -4.81 11.63 -5.71
CA LEU A 184 -4.15 12.62 -4.86
C LEU A 184 -2.86 13.18 -5.47
N PHE A 185 -2.06 12.37 -6.17
CA PHE A 185 -0.89 12.89 -6.90
C PHE A 185 -1.28 13.79 -8.08
N MET A 186 -2.35 13.43 -8.80
CA MET A 186 -2.91 14.31 -9.84
C MET A 186 -3.42 15.62 -9.24
N ALA A 187 -4.20 15.55 -8.15
CA ALA A 187 -4.69 16.71 -7.44
C ALA A 187 -3.56 17.61 -6.92
N ALA A 188 -2.51 17.02 -6.30
CA ALA A 188 -1.34 17.77 -5.85
C ALA A 188 -0.61 18.47 -7.00
N GLY A 189 -0.52 17.83 -8.17
CA GLY A 189 0.02 18.45 -9.37
C GLY A 189 -0.81 19.61 -9.90
N MET A 190 -2.14 19.48 -9.86
CA MET A 190 -3.07 20.55 -10.24
C MET A 190 -3.04 21.71 -9.24
N ILE A 191 -2.99 21.42 -7.93
CA ILE A 191 -2.82 22.41 -6.86
C ILE A 191 -1.54 23.20 -7.06
N ALA A 192 -0.41 22.52 -7.29
CA ALA A 192 0.87 23.17 -7.51
C ALA A 192 0.87 24.07 -8.74
N ARG A 193 0.18 23.67 -9.80
CA ARG A 193 0.03 24.44 -11.02
C ARG A 193 -0.87 25.68 -10.83
N ALA A 194 -2.01 25.50 -10.18
CA ALA A 194 -2.96 26.59 -9.91
C ALA A 194 -2.39 27.64 -8.95
N GLY A 195 -1.63 27.19 -7.94
CA GLY A 195 -1.03 28.06 -6.92
C GLY A 195 0.37 28.57 -7.25
N GLY A 196 0.96 28.16 -8.39
CA GLY A 196 2.30 28.61 -8.81
C GLY A 196 3.47 28.05 -8.00
N GLY A 197 3.25 27.01 -7.18
CA GLY A 197 4.29 26.37 -6.36
C GLY A 197 3.83 25.13 -5.64
N THR A 198 4.73 24.46 -4.90
CA THR A 198 4.43 23.20 -4.20
C THR A 198 4.39 23.36 -2.68
N ARG A 199 4.88 24.49 -2.13
CA ARG A 199 4.92 24.72 -0.67
C ARG A 199 3.53 25.11 -0.16
N ILE A 200 3.01 24.34 0.79
CA ILE A 200 1.67 24.55 1.36
C ILE A 200 1.50 25.96 1.95
N ALA A 201 2.57 26.54 2.51
CA ALA A 201 2.54 27.88 3.08
C ALA A 201 2.22 28.98 2.04
N ASP A 202 2.67 28.77 0.79
CA ASP A 202 2.53 29.74 -0.30
C ASP A 202 1.22 29.56 -1.07
N LEU A 203 0.51 28.42 -0.86
CA LEU A 203 -0.74 28.08 -1.51
C LEU A 203 -1.92 28.63 -0.68
N ALA A 204 -2.79 29.42 -1.28
CA ALA A 204 -3.99 29.96 -0.61
C ALA A 204 -5.11 30.29 -1.61
N GLY A 205 -6.35 30.29 -1.14
CA GLY A 205 -7.51 30.80 -1.88
C GLY A 205 -7.94 30.00 -3.09
N LEU A 206 -7.43 28.76 -3.26
CA LEU A 206 -7.69 27.99 -4.47
C LEU A 206 -9.16 27.53 -4.60
N TYR A 207 -9.95 27.57 -3.54
CA TYR A 207 -11.37 27.21 -3.62
C TYR A 207 -12.16 28.08 -4.61
N LYS A 208 -11.93 29.40 -4.60
CA LYS A 208 -12.64 30.33 -5.50
C LYS A 208 -12.31 30.12 -6.97
N GLY A 209 -11.05 29.79 -7.27
CA GLY A 209 -10.57 29.58 -8.65
C GLY A 209 -10.84 28.17 -9.19
N SER A 210 -10.88 27.16 -8.31
CA SER A 210 -10.97 25.75 -8.71
C SER A 210 -11.79 24.93 -7.71
N PRO A 211 -13.11 25.16 -7.59
CA PRO A 211 -13.98 24.43 -6.65
C PRO A 211 -14.02 22.93 -6.94
N PHE A 212 -13.95 22.53 -8.21
CA PHE A 212 -13.85 21.11 -8.60
C PHE A 212 -12.61 20.43 -7.98
N LEU A 213 -11.44 21.08 -8.07
CA LEU A 213 -10.20 20.56 -7.52
C LEU A 213 -10.27 20.44 -5.99
N ALA A 214 -10.88 21.42 -5.33
CA ALA A 214 -11.08 21.40 -3.90
C ALA A 214 -11.94 20.21 -3.44
N VAL A 215 -13.08 19.99 -4.09
CA VAL A 215 -13.99 18.88 -3.79
C VAL A 215 -13.33 17.53 -4.09
N ALA A 216 -12.66 17.39 -5.23
CA ALA A 216 -11.97 16.16 -5.60
C ALA A 216 -10.86 15.81 -4.61
N PHE A 217 -10.01 16.80 -4.24
CA PHE A 217 -8.97 16.61 -3.22
C PHE A 217 -9.56 16.20 -1.88
N LEU A 218 -10.63 16.86 -1.43
CA LEU A 218 -11.27 16.56 -0.16
C LEU A 218 -11.84 15.14 -0.14
N LEU A 219 -12.61 14.74 -1.16
CA LEU A 219 -13.20 13.41 -1.24
C LEU A 219 -12.12 12.31 -1.29
N CYS A 220 -11.09 12.48 -2.10
CA CYS A 220 -9.97 11.51 -2.15
C CYS A 220 -9.20 11.47 -0.82
N GLY A 221 -8.97 12.61 -0.18
CA GLY A 221 -8.32 12.69 1.12
C GLY A 221 -9.13 12.05 2.25
N LEU A 222 -10.45 12.31 2.29
CA LEU A 222 -11.36 11.66 3.25
C LEU A 222 -11.44 10.15 3.00
N SER A 223 -11.39 9.71 1.74
CA SER A 223 -11.30 8.29 1.41
C SER A 223 -10.01 7.67 1.97
N LEU A 224 -8.87 8.35 1.80
CA LEU A 224 -7.60 7.88 2.36
C LEU A 224 -7.64 7.78 3.90
N ALA A 225 -8.29 8.74 4.57
CA ALA A 225 -8.50 8.71 6.02
C ALA A 225 -9.40 7.56 6.46
N GLY A 226 -10.29 7.09 5.58
CA GLY A 226 -11.23 5.99 5.85
C GLY A 226 -12.60 6.47 6.32
N VAL A 227 -13.06 7.62 5.79
CA VAL A 227 -14.39 8.18 6.12
C VAL A 227 -15.46 7.56 5.23
N PRO A 228 -16.57 7.04 5.79
CA PRO A 228 -17.70 6.54 5.00
C PRO A 228 -18.39 7.71 4.27
N PRO A 229 -19.01 7.51 3.12
CA PRO A 229 -19.20 6.26 2.38
C PRO A 229 -18.11 5.97 1.33
N LEU A 230 -16.88 6.42 1.53
CA LEU A 230 -15.80 6.35 0.56
C LEU A 230 -15.04 5.00 0.63
N ALA A 231 -14.34 4.67 -0.46
CA ALA A 231 -13.71 3.35 -0.66
C ALA A 231 -12.72 2.92 0.44
N GLY A 232 -12.06 3.87 1.13
CA GLY A 232 -11.08 3.56 2.17
C GLY A 232 -11.66 3.11 3.51
N PHE A 233 -12.97 3.25 3.71
CA PHE A 233 -13.64 2.83 4.94
C PHE A 233 -13.66 1.31 5.11
N TRP A 234 -14.17 0.59 4.12
CA TRP A 234 -14.40 -0.86 4.21
C TRP A 234 -13.14 -1.68 4.48
N PRO A 235 -12.03 -1.49 3.75
CA PRO A 235 -10.82 -2.27 4.02
C PRO A 235 -10.27 -2.05 5.42
N LYS A 236 -10.39 -0.82 5.98
CA LYS A 236 -9.98 -0.55 7.36
C LYS A 236 -10.90 -1.25 8.37
N VAL A 237 -12.21 -1.30 8.11
CA VAL A 237 -13.15 -2.05 8.96
C VAL A 237 -12.79 -3.53 9.01
N TYR A 238 -12.57 -4.18 7.85
CA TYR A 238 -12.14 -5.58 7.79
C TYR A 238 -10.83 -5.82 8.54
N LEU A 239 -9.85 -4.93 8.36
CA LEU A 239 -8.55 -5.07 9.04
C LEU A 239 -8.64 -4.86 10.55
N VAL A 240 -9.45 -3.89 11.01
CA VAL A 240 -9.68 -3.65 12.44
C VAL A 240 -10.41 -4.83 13.06
N GLN A 241 -11.47 -5.33 12.42
CA GLN A 241 -12.20 -6.50 12.90
C GLN A 241 -11.27 -7.72 12.99
N ALA A 242 -10.55 -8.06 11.92
CA ALA A 242 -9.60 -9.17 11.91
C ALA A 242 -8.50 -9.03 12.96
N GLY A 243 -8.00 -7.79 13.17
CA GLY A 243 -6.99 -7.52 14.18
C GLY A 243 -7.50 -7.67 15.62
N LEU A 244 -8.76 -7.30 15.89
CA LEU A 244 -9.40 -7.52 17.19
C LEU A 244 -9.62 -9.02 17.46
N GLU A 245 -10.10 -9.76 16.47
CA GLU A 245 -10.32 -11.20 16.55
C GLU A 245 -9.00 -11.98 16.78
N ALA A 246 -7.91 -11.52 16.15
CA ALA A 246 -6.58 -12.12 16.29
C ALA A 246 -5.78 -11.62 17.52
N GLY A 247 -6.32 -10.66 18.29
CA GLY A 247 -5.57 -10.05 19.40
C GLY A 247 -4.41 -9.14 18.96
N ALA A 248 -4.33 -8.76 17.68
CA ALA A 248 -3.28 -7.92 17.11
C ALA A 248 -3.51 -6.42 17.39
N PHE A 249 -3.68 -6.05 18.66
CA PHE A 249 -4.06 -4.70 19.10
C PHE A 249 -3.08 -3.62 18.64
N GLY A 250 -1.79 -3.94 18.48
CA GLY A 250 -0.80 -2.99 17.95
C GLY A 250 -1.11 -2.56 16.52
N VAL A 251 -1.50 -3.51 15.65
CA VAL A 251 -1.90 -3.23 14.27
C VAL A 251 -3.20 -2.43 14.24
N VAL A 252 -4.19 -2.79 15.06
CA VAL A 252 -5.45 -2.05 15.19
C VAL A 252 -5.20 -0.60 15.59
N ALA A 253 -4.41 -0.38 16.65
CA ALA A 253 -4.02 0.94 17.10
C ALA A 253 -3.29 1.74 15.99
N GLY A 254 -2.36 1.09 15.28
CA GLY A 254 -1.66 1.68 14.14
C GLY A 254 -2.61 2.16 13.04
N ILE A 255 -3.61 1.36 12.66
CA ILE A 255 -4.61 1.71 11.65
C ILE A 255 -5.46 2.90 12.10
N LEU A 256 -5.95 2.89 13.34
CA LEU A 256 -6.80 3.95 13.87
C LEU A 256 -6.03 5.27 14.04
N VAL A 257 -4.84 5.23 14.63
CA VAL A 257 -4.01 6.42 14.84
C VAL A 257 -3.57 7.01 13.50
N SER A 258 -3.07 6.20 12.56
CA SER A 258 -2.66 6.69 11.24
C SER A 258 -3.84 7.24 10.45
N GLY A 259 -5.03 6.64 10.57
CA GLY A 259 -6.28 7.15 9.99
C GLY A 259 -6.65 8.51 10.54
N PHE A 260 -6.60 8.69 11.87
CA PHE A 260 -6.86 9.96 12.53
C PHE A 260 -5.84 11.05 12.12
N LEU A 261 -4.54 10.72 12.12
CA LEU A 261 -3.50 11.65 11.68
C LEU A 261 -3.68 12.05 10.20
N THR A 262 -4.11 11.11 9.35
CA THR A 262 -4.42 11.39 7.95
C THR A 262 -5.62 12.34 7.83
N LEU A 263 -6.67 12.14 8.64
CA LEU A 263 -7.82 13.05 8.67
C LEU A 263 -7.43 14.47 9.07
N MET A 264 -6.62 14.60 10.13
CA MET A 264 -6.05 15.89 10.54
C MET A 264 -5.22 16.54 9.43
N LEU A 265 -4.39 15.76 8.75
CA LEU A 265 -3.57 16.23 7.64
C LEU A 265 -4.44 16.80 6.51
N ILE A 266 -5.46 16.05 6.07
CA ILE A 266 -6.36 16.49 4.98
C ILE A 266 -7.11 17.76 5.38
N GLY A 267 -7.65 17.83 6.60
CA GLY A 267 -8.30 19.03 7.12
C GLY A 267 -7.36 20.24 7.15
N ARG A 268 -6.10 20.05 7.61
CA ARG A 268 -5.07 21.11 7.61
C ARG A 268 -4.75 21.60 6.20
N ILE A 269 -4.51 20.69 5.25
CA ILE A 269 -4.22 21.07 3.86
C ILE A 269 -5.42 21.81 3.26
N PHE A 270 -6.62 21.28 3.46
CA PHE A 270 -7.83 21.90 2.93
C PHE A 270 -8.02 23.33 3.46
N ALA A 271 -7.85 23.53 4.76
CA ALA A 271 -7.95 24.83 5.39
C ALA A 271 -6.90 25.82 4.86
N LEU A 272 -5.65 25.39 4.71
CA LEU A 272 -4.55 26.27 4.31
C LEU A 272 -4.54 26.58 2.81
N VAL A 273 -4.82 25.58 1.96
CA VAL A 273 -4.69 25.70 0.50
C VAL A 273 -5.96 26.24 -0.13
N PHE A 274 -7.13 25.78 0.35
CA PHE A 274 -8.41 26.09 -0.31
C PHE A 274 -9.20 27.20 0.42
N TRP A 275 -9.30 27.16 1.76
CA TRP A 275 -10.14 28.11 2.50
C TRP A 275 -9.45 29.39 2.89
N ARG A 276 -8.16 29.35 3.23
CA ARG A 276 -7.42 30.57 3.59
C ARG A 276 -7.49 31.56 2.44
N SER A 277 -7.83 32.83 2.74
CA SER A 277 -7.81 33.90 1.73
C SER A 277 -6.42 34.11 1.15
N ALA A 278 -6.34 34.29 -0.15
CA ALA A 278 -5.09 34.69 -0.80
C ALA A 278 -4.67 36.08 -0.30
N PRO A 279 -3.37 36.33 -0.06
CA PRO A 279 -2.87 37.67 0.25
C PRO A 279 -3.23 38.68 -0.83
N GLU A 280 -3.45 39.95 -0.45
CA GLU A 280 -3.69 41.02 -1.41
C GLU A 280 -2.50 41.15 -2.39
N GLY A 281 -2.80 41.26 -3.69
CA GLY A 281 -1.78 41.29 -4.74
C GLY A 281 -1.26 39.94 -5.20
N SER A 282 -1.78 38.82 -4.67
CA SER A 282 -1.45 37.50 -5.20
C SER A 282 -1.88 37.39 -6.66
N PRO A 283 -1.03 36.80 -7.56
CA PRO A 283 -1.43 36.54 -8.94
C PRO A 283 -2.72 35.73 -8.96
N ALA A 284 -3.61 36.04 -9.91
CA ALA A 284 -4.80 35.24 -10.13
C ALA A 284 -4.39 33.77 -10.31
N ALA A 285 -5.15 32.85 -9.70
CA ALA A 285 -4.87 31.43 -9.80
C ALA A 285 -4.69 31.04 -11.28
N ALA A 286 -3.55 30.46 -11.60
CA ALA A 286 -3.27 29.97 -12.96
C ALA A 286 -4.25 28.82 -13.27
N SER A 287 -4.35 28.46 -14.57
CA SER A 287 -5.17 27.31 -14.96
C SER A 287 -4.78 26.07 -14.16
N ASP A 288 -5.76 25.44 -13.52
CA ASP A 288 -5.61 24.21 -12.72
C ASP A 288 -5.35 22.95 -13.57
N GLY A 289 -5.24 23.07 -14.87
CA GLY A 289 -4.93 21.99 -15.81
C GLY A 289 -5.92 21.90 -16.96
N GLY A 290 -5.54 21.12 -17.99
CA GLY A 290 -6.39 20.88 -19.15
C GLY A 290 -7.59 19.98 -18.85
N ALA A 291 -8.57 19.95 -19.74
CA ALA A 291 -9.78 19.14 -19.63
C ALA A 291 -9.49 17.64 -19.37
N MET A 292 -8.45 17.09 -19.99
CA MET A 292 -8.04 15.70 -19.80
C MET A 292 -7.63 15.41 -18.34
N MET A 293 -6.88 16.31 -17.73
CA MET A 293 -6.41 16.14 -16.35
C MET A 293 -7.56 16.24 -15.35
N LYS A 294 -8.49 17.17 -15.58
CA LYS A 294 -9.74 17.28 -14.81
C LYS A 294 -10.62 16.04 -14.98
N GLY A 295 -10.77 15.56 -16.20
CA GLY A 295 -11.54 14.35 -16.50
C GLY A 295 -10.98 13.11 -15.81
N ALA A 296 -9.67 12.92 -15.84
CA ALA A 296 -9.00 11.81 -15.17
C ALA A 296 -9.14 11.89 -13.64
N LEU A 297 -8.93 13.07 -13.03
CA LEU A 297 -9.14 13.27 -11.60
C LEU A 297 -10.60 13.05 -11.22
N GLY A 298 -11.55 13.55 -12.02
CA GLY A 298 -12.97 13.35 -11.81
C GLY A 298 -13.37 11.87 -11.85
N ALA A 299 -12.88 11.13 -12.85
CA ALA A 299 -13.13 9.70 -12.99
C ALA A 299 -12.62 8.91 -11.77
N LEU A 300 -11.40 9.18 -11.30
CA LEU A 300 -10.83 8.54 -10.10
C LEU A 300 -11.62 8.92 -8.83
N THR A 301 -12.08 10.17 -8.71
CA THR A 301 -12.89 10.62 -7.58
C THR A 301 -14.26 9.92 -7.57
N VAL A 302 -14.92 9.84 -8.72
CA VAL A 302 -16.18 9.11 -8.87
C VAL A 302 -15.98 7.61 -8.55
N LEU A 303 -14.91 7.00 -9.07
CA LEU A 303 -14.60 5.61 -8.80
C LEU A 303 -14.39 5.34 -7.31
N THR A 304 -13.71 6.25 -6.59
CA THR A 304 -13.55 6.17 -5.14
C THR A 304 -14.91 6.16 -4.41
N PHE A 305 -15.85 7.00 -4.84
CA PHE A 305 -17.18 7.03 -4.28
C PHE A 305 -17.98 5.76 -4.62
N VAL A 306 -17.96 5.34 -5.89
CA VAL A 306 -18.68 4.14 -6.36
C VAL A 306 -18.20 2.89 -5.63
N VAL A 307 -16.88 2.69 -5.51
CA VAL A 307 -16.29 1.56 -4.78
C VAL A 307 -16.65 1.59 -3.30
N GLY A 308 -16.76 2.77 -2.70
CA GLY A 308 -17.17 2.92 -1.31
C GLY A 308 -18.64 2.65 -1.08
N ALA A 309 -19.52 3.26 -1.89
CA ALA A 309 -20.96 3.11 -1.79
C ALA A 309 -21.45 1.71 -2.21
N TYR A 310 -20.73 1.07 -3.15
CA TYR A 310 -21.03 -0.27 -3.66
C TYR A 310 -19.82 -1.20 -3.50
N ALA A 311 -19.47 -1.48 -2.24
CA ALA A 311 -18.27 -2.23 -1.88
C ALA A 311 -18.37 -3.74 -2.14
N ALA A 312 -19.58 -4.30 -2.22
CA ALA A 312 -19.81 -5.75 -2.29
C ALA A 312 -19.03 -6.48 -3.41
N PRO A 313 -18.97 -6.00 -4.67
CA PRO A 313 -18.18 -6.67 -5.71
C PRO A 313 -16.69 -6.72 -5.41
N VAL A 314 -16.14 -5.62 -4.87
CA VAL A 314 -14.71 -5.55 -4.53
C VAL A 314 -14.41 -6.41 -3.31
N SER A 315 -15.27 -6.41 -2.29
CA SER A 315 -15.15 -7.30 -1.13
C SER A 315 -15.21 -8.77 -1.54
N SER A 316 -16.14 -9.16 -2.42
CA SER A 316 -16.25 -10.54 -2.88
C SER A 316 -15.03 -10.97 -3.72
N LEU A 317 -14.50 -10.09 -4.57
CA LEU A 317 -13.26 -10.35 -5.32
C LEU A 317 -12.07 -10.50 -4.37
N SER A 318 -11.93 -9.59 -3.41
CA SER A 318 -10.85 -9.63 -2.41
C SER A 318 -10.96 -10.85 -1.49
N GLY A 319 -12.20 -11.26 -1.14
CA GLY A 319 -12.43 -12.46 -0.34
C GLY A 319 -12.06 -13.73 -1.09
N ARG A 320 -12.43 -13.87 -2.37
CA ARG A 320 -11.97 -15.00 -3.18
C ARG A 320 -10.45 -15.06 -3.28
N ALA A 321 -9.80 -13.92 -3.53
CA ALA A 321 -8.34 -13.86 -3.56
C ALA A 321 -7.70 -14.25 -2.22
N ALA A 322 -8.29 -13.85 -1.09
CA ALA A 322 -7.83 -14.23 0.24
C ALA A 322 -8.00 -15.75 0.48
N ALA A 323 -9.14 -16.32 0.13
CA ALA A 323 -9.41 -17.75 0.24
C ALA A 323 -8.44 -18.58 -0.62
N GLU A 324 -8.16 -18.16 -1.86
CA GLU A 324 -7.19 -18.82 -2.73
C GLU A 324 -5.74 -18.74 -2.22
N LEU A 325 -5.39 -17.64 -1.54
CA LEU A 325 -4.07 -17.49 -0.91
C LEU A 325 -3.88 -18.44 0.27
N LEU A 326 -4.93 -18.69 1.05
CA LEU A 326 -4.91 -19.59 2.21
C LEU A 326 -5.09 -21.06 1.83
N ALA A 327 -5.72 -21.33 0.69
CA ALA A 327 -5.92 -22.69 0.17
C ALA A 327 -5.30 -22.85 -1.22
N PRO A 328 -3.96 -22.85 -1.36
CA PRO A 328 -3.28 -22.86 -2.65
C PRO A 328 -3.34 -24.19 -3.42
N GLY A 329 -3.96 -25.22 -2.86
CA GLY A 329 -4.04 -26.55 -3.45
C GLY A 329 -4.49 -26.59 -4.92
N PRO A 330 -5.60 -25.95 -5.30
CA PRO A 330 -6.05 -25.88 -6.69
C PRO A 330 -5.02 -25.24 -7.64
N TYR A 331 -4.40 -24.13 -7.20
CA TYR A 331 -3.33 -23.48 -7.95
C TYR A 331 -2.13 -24.42 -8.17
N ILE A 332 -1.68 -25.10 -7.10
CA ILE A 332 -0.56 -26.03 -7.16
C ILE A 332 -0.87 -27.21 -8.11
N ALA A 333 -2.08 -27.78 -8.01
CA ALA A 333 -2.52 -28.87 -8.86
C ALA A 333 -2.51 -28.49 -10.35
N VAL A 334 -3.05 -27.34 -10.70
CA VAL A 334 -3.09 -26.85 -12.09
C VAL A 334 -1.68 -26.58 -12.63
N VAL A 335 -0.83 -25.91 -11.86
CA VAL A 335 0.52 -25.55 -12.32
C VAL A 335 1.42 -26.77 -12.48
N LEU A 336 1.31 -27.76 -11.58
CA LEU A 336 2.13 -28.99 -11.63
C LEU A 336 1.51 -30.10 -12.48
N GLY A 337 0.37 -29.86 -13.14
CA GLY A 337 -0.31 -30.88 -13.97
C GLY A 337 -0.80 -32.08 -13.16
N ARG A 338 -1.02 -31.92 -11.84
CA ARG A 338 -1.57 -32.99 -10.98
C ARG A 338 -3.08 -32.95 -11.07
N SER A 339 -3.74 -34.13 -11.31
CA SER A 339 -5.19 -34.20 -11.30
C SER A 339 -5.74 -33.78 -9.93
N GLU A 340 -6.87 -33.07 -9.89
CA GLU A 340 -7.55 -32.57 -8.67
C GLU A 340 -7.77 -33.65 -7.57
N GLN A 341 -7.84 -34.91 -7.96
CA GLN A 341 -7.98 -36.05 -7.04
C GLN A 341 -6.76 -36.29 -6.13
N ALA A 342 -5.59 -35.76 -6.48
CA ALA A 342 -4.38 -35.83 -5.62
C ALA A 342 -4.28 -34.70 -4.62
N ALA A 343 -4.97 -33.58 -4.84
CA ALA A 343 -4.93 -32.40 -3.97
C ALA A 343 -5.81 -32.54 -2.71
N THR A 344 -6.78 -33.45 -2.71
CA THR A 344 -7.71 -33.69 -1.58
C THR A 344 -7.22 -34.73 -0.57
N ARG A 345 -6.11 -35.42 -0.85
CA ARG A 345 -5.46 -36.26 0.17
C ARG A 345 -4.54 -35.42 1.05
N ALA A 346 -5.11 -34.85 2.11
CA ALA A 346 -4.31 -34.41 3.26
C ALA A 346 -3.43 -35.58 3.74
N PRO A 347 -2.19 -35.34 4.18
CA PRO A 347 -1.39 -36.37 4.81
C PRO A 347 -2.17 -36.88 6.02
N GLU A 348 -2.59 -38.15 5.99
CA GLU A 348 -3.09 -38.85 7.18
C GLU A 348 -1.99 -38.77 8.22
N VAL A 349 -2.26 -38.04 9.29
CA VAL A 349 -1.45 -38.07 10.52
C VAL A 349 -1.49 -39.53 11.00
N ARG A 350 -0.39 -40.26 10.83
CA ARG A 350 -0.24 -41.58 11.43
C ARG A 350 -0.13 -41.41 12.95
N PRO A 351 -0.82 -42.26 13.71
CA PRO A 351 -0.89 -42.17 15.16
C PRO A 351 0.48 -42.39 15.84
#